data_b622fa35a0148549250a12f75a30230c
#
_entry.id   b622fa35a0148549250a12f75a30230c
#
_cell.length_a   1.000
_cell.length_b   1.000
_cell.length_c   1.000
_cell.angle_alpha   90.00
_cell.angle_beta   90.00
_cell.angle_gamma   90.00
#
_symmetry.space_group_name_H-M   'P 1'
#
loop_
_entity.id
_entity.type
_entity.pdbx_description
1 polymer ?
#
loop_
_entity_poly.entity_id
_entity_poly.type
_entity_poly.pdbx_seq_one_letter_code
_entity_poly.pdbx_strand_id
1 'polypeptide(L)'
;MLNTDHNSKFLPEALTFDDILMVPAHSNVLPADINVRTRLAGDIYLNTPLISAAMDTVTESRMAIAMAREGGLGVIHKNMPIRQQADQVDRVKRSENGVINNPFFLSPEHLVSDADRLMGKFHISGVPICDADGKLVGIITNRDLKFMSSFDVPIGEVMTKEHLITAPQGITLEEAKALLLRSKVEKLPIVDENFHLTGLVTIKDIEKAKKYPNAARDSQNRLLVAGAIGVSHDMEERAAALVEAQVDILALDSAHGHSENILKAVSRIKSLYPHIPLIAGNVATAAGTEALIKAGADCVKVGIGPGSICTTRVVAGVGVPQVTAVYEAACIAAKYDIPIIADGGIKYSGDIVKALAAGANTVMLGSLLAGCEEAPGESEIYQGRQFKSYRGMGSIAAMQNGSKDRYFQEGNKKLVPEGVEGRVPYPVSYKHLRAHETLANLVC
;
A
#
# COMPACT_ATOMS: atom_id res chain seq x y z
N MET A 1 11.73 -47.54 9.55
CA MET A 1 10.50 -47.30 10.32
C MET A 1 10.39 -45.78 10.49
N LEU A 2 9.44 -45.15 9.81
CA LEU A 2 9.16 -43.74 9.99
C LEU A 2 8.51 -43.60 11.39
N ASN A 3 9.10 -42.71 12.20
CA ASN A 3 8.64 -42.46 13.56
C ASN A 3 7.26 -41.83 13.52
N THR A 4 6.26 -42.47 14.10
CA THR A 4 4.85 -42.07 14.10
C THR A 4 4.51 -41.05 15.20
N ASP A 5 5.50 -40.39 15.78
CA ASP A 5 5.28 -39.32 16.76
C ASP A 5 4.55 -38.15 16.10
N HIS A 6 3.60 -37.59 16.82
CA HIS A 6 2.75 -36.44 16.41
C HIS A 6 3.51 -35.15 16.03
N ASN A 7 4.81 -35.18 15.99
CA ASN A 7 5.73 -34.16 15.44
C ASN A 7 6.20 -34.46 14.01
N SER A 8 5.47 -35.29 13.28
CA SER A 8 5.82 -35.59 11.90
C SER A 8 5.88 -34.31 11.06
N LYS A 9 7.02 -34.08 10.41
CA LYS A 9 7.18 -32.98 9.42
C LYS A 9 6.44 -33.28 8.11
N PHE A 10 5.81 -34.44 8.00
CA PHE A 10 5.04 -34.88 6.85
C PHE A 10 3.54 -34.73 7.13
N LEU A 11 2.84 -33.98 6.29
CA LEU A 11 1.40 -33.91 6.31
C LEU A 11 0.82 -35.07 5.51
N PRO A 12 -0.31 -35.70 5.93
CA PRO A 12 -0.91 -36.81 5.23
C PRO A 12 -1.44 -36.41 3.85
N GLU A 13 -2.00 -35.21 3.73
CA GLU A 13 -2.55 -34.64 2.51
C GLU A 13 -2.54 -33.11 2.63
N ALA A 14 -2.22 -32.41 1.54
CA ALA A 14 -2.19 -30.94 1.52
C ALA A 14 -2.53 -30.41 0.11
N LEU A 15 -3.32 -29.35 0.03
CA LEU A 15 -3.99 -28.87 -1.18
C LEU A 15 -3.46 -27.49 -1.62
N THR A 16 -3.36 -27.31 -2.94
CA THR A 16 -3.13 -26.03 -3.61
C THR A 16 -4.43 -25.50 -4.23
N PHE A 17 -4.39 -24.29 -4.82
CA PHE A 17 -5.56 -23.75 -5.52
C PHE A 17 -5.99 -24.58 -6.72
N ASP A 18 -5.05 -25.28 -7.39
CA ASP A 18 -5.34 -26.11 -8.55
C ASP A 18 -6.07 -27.43 -8.17
N ASP A 19 -6.01 -27.84 -6.90
CA ASP A 19 -6.57 -29.10 -6.40
C ASP A 19 -8.04 -29.01 -6.01
N ILE A 20 -8.58 -27.80 -5.89
CA ILE A 20 -9.95 -27.56 -5.37
C ILE A 20 -10.80 -26.71 -6.30
N LEU A 21 -12.10 -26.90 -6.21
CA LEU A 21 -13.12 -26.02 -6.77
C LEU A 21 -14.17 -25.67 -5.71
N MET A 22 -14.78 -24.51 -5.83
CA MET A 22 -15.94 -24.14 -5.02
C MET A 22 -17.18 -24.83 -5.57
N VAL A 23 -17.93 -25.47 -4.67
CA VAL A 23 -19.22 -26.06 -5.03
C VAL A 23 -20.28 -24.97 -5.06
N PRO A 24 -21.01 -24.78 -6.19
CA PRO A 24 -22.08 -23.79 -6.23
C PRO A 24 -23.15 -24.07 -5.18
N ALA A 25 -23.58 -23.02 -4.49
CA ALA A 25 -24.62 -23.10 -3.47
C ALA A 25 -25.78 -22.16 -3.81
N HIS A 26 -26.92 -22.37 -3.15
CA HIS A 26 -28.05 -21.43 -3.28
C HIS A 26 -27.64 -20.03 -2.80
N SER A 27 -27.88 -19.00 -3.61
CA SER A 27 -27.67 -17.60 -3.26
C SER A 27 -28.94 -16.79 -3.46
N ASN A 28 -29.20 -15.89 -2.52
CA ASN A 28 -30.24 -14.86 -2.60
C ASN A 28 -29.64 -13.45 -2.77
N VAL A 29 -28.32 -13.36 -3.01
CA VAL A 29 -27.58 -12.11 -3.20
C VAL A 29 -27.23 -11.97 -4.67
N LEU A 30 -27.56 -10.82 -5.28
CA LEU A 30 -27.14 -10.50 -6.64
C LEU A 30 -25.69 -10.01 -6.67
N PRO A 31 -24.95 -10.26 -7.78
CA PRO A 31 -23.56 -9.80 -7.92
C PRO A 31 -23.36 -8.30 -7.65
N ALA A 32 -24.34 -7.46 -7.98
CA ALA A 32 -24.29 -6.01 -7.75
C ALA A 32 -24.41 -5.62 -6.26
N ASP A 33 -24.99 -6.50 -5.42
CA ASP A 33 -25.29 -6.21 -4.02
C ASP A 33 -24.24 -6.79 -3.06
N ILE A 34 -23.16 -7.31 -3.60
CA ILE A 34 -22.12 -7.96 -2.82
C ILE A 34 -21.28 -6.95 -2.07
N ASN A 35 -21.10 -7.18 -0.78
CA ASN A 35 -20.18 -6.46 0.06
C ASN A 35 -18.94 -7.32 0.38
N VAL A 36 -17.79 -6.95 -0.18
CA VAL A 36 -16.51 -7.62 0.06
C VAL A 36 -15.62 -6.87 1.07
N ARG A 37 -16.20 -5.92 1.79
CA ARG A 37 -15.50 -5.19 2.84
C ARG A 37 -14.98 -6.14 3.90
N THR A 38 -13.72 -6.03 4.25
CA THR A 38 -13.04 -6.94 5.16
C THR A 38 -12.12 -6.21 6.12
N ARG A 39 -11.90 -6.77 7.31
CA ARG A 39 -10.92 -6.28 8.27
C ARG A 39 -9.53 -6.76 7.86
N LEU A 40 -8.55 -5.84 7.88
CA LEU A 40 -7.17 -6.14 7.54
C LEU A 40 -6.27 -6.24 8.78
N ALA A 41 -6.26 -5.24 9.65
CA ALA A 41 -5.41 -5.23 10.85
C ALA A 41 -5.94 -4.16 11.83
N GLY A 42 -6.07 -4.48 13.11
CA GLY A 42 -6.68 -3.59 14.09
C GLY A 42 -8.07 -3.13 13.63
N ASP A 43 -8.29 -1.81 13.62
CA ASP A 43 -9.54 -1.19 13.16
C ASP A 43 -9.51 -0.77 11.68
N ILE A 44 -8.50 -1.21 10.91
CA ILE A 44 -8.40 -0.89 9.49
C ILE A 44 -9.16 -1.91 8.66
N TYR A 45 -10.06 -1.38 7.81
CA TYR A 45 -10.88 -2.15 6.88
C TYR A 45 -10.53 -1.78 5.44
N LEU A 46 -10.57 -2.78 4.57
CA LEU A 46 -10.51 -2.60 3.12
C LEU A 46 -11.89 -2.80 2.50
N ASN A 47 -12.21 -2.01 1.48
CA ASN A 47 -13.45 -2.16 0.71
C ASN A 47 -13.32 -3.23 -0.38
N THR A 48 -12.08 -3.59 -0.74
CA THR A 48 -11.72 -4.68 -1.64
C THR A 48 -10.63 -5.52 -0.97
N PRO A 49 -10.75 -6.86 -0.88
CA PRO A 49 -9.84 -7.72 -0.12
C PRO A 49 -8.49 -7.97 -0.84
N LEU A 50 -7.95 -6.97 -1.54
CA LEU A 50 -6.76 -7.08 -2.37
C LEU A 50 -5.63 -6.19 -1.85
N ILE A 51 -4.42 -6.77 -1.80
CA ILE A 51 -3.20 -6.09 -1.37
C ILE A 51 -2.12 -6.29 -2.43
N SER A 52 -1.39 -5.24 -2.81
CA SER A 52 -0.22 -5.39 -3.66
C SER A 52 1.04 -5.71 -2.85
N ALA A 53 1.83 -6.66 -3.34
CA ALA A 53 2.98 -7.22 -2.64
C ALA A 53 4.12 -6.20 -2.49
N ALA A 54 4.84 -6.28 -1.36
CA ALA A 54 6.00 -5.47 -1.03
C ALA A 54 7.24 -5.88 -1.84
N MET A 55 7.16 -5.74 -3.16
CA MET A 55 8.22 -6.14 -4.09
C MET A 55 8.65 -4.96 -4.95
N ASP A 56 9.94 -4.85 -5.22
CA ASP A 56 10.56 -3.72 -5.94
C ASP A 56 10.19 -3.63 -7.42
N THR A 57 9.47 -4.62 -7.95
CA THR A 57 8.87 -4.62 -9.29
C THR A 57 7.34 -4.61 -9.26
N VAL A 58 6.72 -4.41 -8.08
CA VAL A 58 5.26 -4.43 -7.92
C VAL A 58 4.73 -3.13 -7.28
N THR A 59 5.22 -2.75 -6.10
CA THR A 59 4.56 -1.70 -5.31
C THR A 59 5.48 -0.55 -4.91
N GLU A 60 5.32 0.56 -5.59
CA GLU A 60 5.69 1.90 -5.14
C GLU A 60 4.45 2.81 -5.06
N SER A 61 4.61 4.11 -4.86
CA SER A 61 3.49 5.04 -4.65
C SER A 61 2.42 5.00 -5.74
N ARG A 62 2.78 4.83 -7.02
CA ARG A 62 1.80 4.75 -8.11
C ARG A 62 0.85 3.57 -7.96
N MET A 63 1.40 2.37 -7.71
CA MET A 63 0.61 1.16 -7.46
C MET A 63 -0.18 1.27 -6.16
N ALA A 64 0.43 1.77 -5.08
CA ALA A 64 -0.25 1.94 -3.79
C ALA A 64 -1.47 2.89 -3.90
N ILE A 65 -1.33 4.00 -4.64
CA ILE A 65 -2.43 4.92 -4.94
C ILE A 65 -3.53 4.22 -5.73
N ALA A 66 -3.18 3.46 -6.78
CA ALA A 66 -4.15 2.75 -7.59
C ALA A 66 -4.92 1.70 -6.76
N MET A 67 -4.21 0.92 -5.94
CA MET A 67 -4.82 -0.08 -5.05
C MET A 67 -5.78 0.56 -4.06
N ALA A 68 -5.35 1.62 -3.37
CA ALA A 68 -6.19 2.31 -2.38
C ALA A 68 -7.43 2.97 -3.00
N ARG A 69 -7.32 3.55 -4.21
CA ARG A 69 -8.46 4.09 -4.98
C ARG A 69 -9.55 3.07 -5.25
N GLU A 70 -9.15 1.84 -5.48
CA GLU A 70 -10.06 0.72 -5.77
C GLU A 70 -10.48 -0.05 -4.51
N GLY A 71 -10.15 0.47 -3.33
CA GLY A 71 -10.58 -0.08 -2.04
C GLY A 71 -9.62 -1.10 -1.42
N GLY A 72 -8.51 -1.40 -2.07
CA GLY A 72 -7.44 -2.28 -1.58
C GLY A 72 -6.32 -1.52 -0.86
N LEU A 73 -5.14 -2.14 -0.75
CA LEU A 73 -3.97 -1.57 -0.09
C LEU A 73 -2.68 -1.85 -0.87
N GLY A 74 -1.78 -0.88 -0.94
CA GLY A 74 -0.41 -1.09 -1.41
C GLY A 74 0.57 -1.17 -0.26
N VAL A 75 1.50 -2.15 -0.30
CA VAL A 75 2.61 -2.24 0.65
C VAL A 75 3.89 -1.76 -0.03
N ILE A 76 4.37 -0.57 0.32
CA ILE A 76 5.62 -0.01 -0.24
C ILE A 76 6.80 -0.88 0.19
N HIS A 77 7.57 -1.35 -0.78
CA HIS A 77 8.72 -2.22 -0.53
C HIS A 77 9.88 -1.50 0.16
N LYS A 78 10.72 -2.24 0.87
CA LYS A 78 11.89 -1.71 1.60
C LYS A 78 13.20 -1.72 0.81
N ASN A 79 13.19 -2.21 -0.43
CA ASN A 79 14.38 -2.36 -1.29
C ASN A 79 14.81 -0.99 -1.88
N MET A 80 14.91 0.00 -1.00
CA MET A 80 15.31 1.38 -1.27
C MET A 80 15.79 2.05 0.02
N PRO A 81 16.50 3.20 -0.06
CA PRO A 81 16.88 3.99 1.11
C PRO A 81 15.66 4.38 1.96
N ILE A 82 15.84 4.46 3.29
CA ILE A 82 14.78 4.77 4.26
C ILE A 82 14.01 6.04 3.85
N ARG A 83 14.73 7.12 3.54
CA ARG A 83 14.14 8.40 3.14
C ARG A 83 13.29 8.27 1.87
N GLN A 84 13.76 7.49 0.88
CA GLN A 84 13.01 7.27 -0.35
C GLN A 84 11.71 6.51 -0.08
N GLN A 85 11.74 5.50 0.80
CA GLN A 85 10.52 4.77 1.17
C GLN A 85 9.52 5.66 1.92
N ALA A 86 9.99 6.50 2.83
CA ALA A 86 9.17 7.50 3.52
C ALA A 86 8.56 8.50 2.53
N ASP A 87 9.35 8.99 1.54
CA ASP A 87 8.87 9.86 0.46
C ASP A 87 7.78 9.17 -0.40
N GLN A 88 7.86 7.85 -0.63
CA GLN A 88 6.81 7.10 -1.32
C GLN A 88 5.52 7.05 -0.51
N VAL A 89 5.60 6.83 0.80
CA VAL A 89 4.44 6.87 1.72
C VAL A 89 3.82 8.25 1.72
N ASP A 90 4.61 9.31 1.89
CA ASP A 90 4.14 10.70 1.87
C ASP A 90 3.41 11.05 0.57
N ARG A 91 3.92 10.58 -0.59
CA ARG A 91 3.23 10.75 -1.88
C ARG A 91 1.85 10.11 -1.90
N VAL A 92 1.68 8.92 -1.31
CA VAL A 92 0.36 8.27 -1.23
C VAL A 92 -0.55 9.09 -0.33
N LYS A 93 -0.09 9.47 0.86
CA LYS A 93 -0.86 10.25 1.84
C LYS A 93 -1.31 11.62 1.29
N ARG A 94 -0.50 12.24 0.41
CA ARG A 94 -0.81 13.52 -0.24
C ARG A 94 -1.55 13.42 -1.56
N SER A 95 -1.70 12.22 -2.14
CA SER A 95 -2.26 12.05 -3.49
C SER A 95 -3.73 12.38 -3.60
N GLU A 96 -4.49 12.18 -2.54
CA GLU A 96 -5.93 12.45 -2.46
C GLU A 96 -6.33 12.84 -1.03
N ASN A 97 -6.65 14.10 -0.88
CA ASN A 97 -7.25 14.61 0.34
C ASN A 97 -8.56 15.29 -0.05
N GLY A 98 -9.66 14.92 0.57
CA GLY A 98 -10.90 15.68 0.42
C GLY A 98 -10.69 17.11 0.94
N VAL A 99 -10.06 17.21 2.11
CA VAL A 99 -9.47 18.43 2.68
C VAL A 99 -8.01 18.12 2.94
N ILE A 100 -7.08 18.85 2.33
CA ILE A 100 -5.65 18.74 2.60
C ILE A 100 -5.40 19.41 3.96
N ASN A 101 -5.23 18.62 5.01
CA ASN A 101 -4.84 19.15 6.31
C ASN A 101 -3.35 19.52 6.28
N ASN A 102 -2.96 20.66 6.86
CA ASN A 102 -1.61 21.21 6.84
C ASN A 102 -1.03 21.30 5.40
N PRO A 103 -1.66 22.07 4.51
CA PRO A 103 -1.17 22.24 3.15
C PRO A 103 0.20 22.92 3.15
N PHE A 104 1.01 22.67 2.12
CA PHE A 104 2.20 23.47 1.89
C PHE A 104 1.81 24.95 1.76
N PHE A 105 2.56 25.81 2.40
CA PHE A 105 2.46 27.25 2.24
C PHE A 105 3.84 27.88 2.10
N LEU A 106 3.90 29.06 1.57
CA LEU A 106 5.09 29.91 1.47
C LEU A 106 4.79 31.26 2.09
N SER A 107 5.83 32.05 2.35
CA SER A 107 5.64 33.44 2.80
C SER A 107 5.69 34.42 1.62
N PRO A 108 5.18 35.65 1.79
CA PRO A 108 5.24 36.67 0.74
C PRO A 108 6.65 37.04 0.28
N GLU A 109 7.66 36.81 1.15
CA GLU A 109 9.07 37.11 0.89
C GLU A 109 9.78 36.03 0.04
N HIS A 110 9.24 34.82 -0.06
CA HIS A 110 9.78 33.80 -0.95
C HIS A 110 9.68 34.23 -2.42
N LEU A 111 10.58 33.72 -3.23
CA LEU A 111 10.57 34.00 -4.67
C LEU A 111 9.52 33.14 -5.40
N VAL A 112 9.05 33.64 -6.51
CA VAL A 112 8.13 32.89 -7.40
C VAL A 112 8.79 31.58 -7.88
N SER A 113 10.10 31.57 -8.06
CA SER A 113 10.87 30.36 -8.39
C SER A 113 10.76 29.26 -7.30
N ASP A 114 10.60 29.65 -6.02
CA ASP A 114 10.36 28.70 -4.94
C ASP A 114 8.96 28.07 -5.05
N ALA A 115 7.95 28.86 -5.40
CA ALA A 115 6.61 28.36 -5.64
C ALA A 115 6.56 27.42 -6.86
N ASP A 116 7.20 27.78 -7.95
CA ASP A 116 7.28 26.94 -9.16
C ASP A 116 7.96 25.61 -8.87
N ARG A 117 9.10 25.63 -8.17
CA ARG A 117 9.83 24.44 -7.73
C ARG A 117 8.98 23.54 -6.83
N LEU A 118 8.24 24.14 -5.86
CA LEU A 118 7.35 23.42 -4.96
C LEU A 118 6.19 22.78 -5.75
N MET A 119 5.56 23.54 -6.64
CA MET A 119 4.48 23.07 -7.49
C MET A 119 4.94 21.93 -8.43
N GLY A 120 6.12 22.07 -9.03
CA GLY A 120 6.71 21.04 -9.90
C GLY A 120 7.05 19.76 -9.14
N LYS A 121 7.71 19.89 -7.96
CA LYS A 121 8.11 18.74 -7.14
C LYS A 121 6.91 17.90 -6.66
N PHE A 122 5.81 18.55 -6.25
CA PHE A 122 4.65 17.88 -5.66
C PHE A 122 3.47 17.76 -6.63
N HIS A 123 3.62 18.19 -7.89
CA HIS A 123 2.57 18.19 -8.92
C HIS A 123 1.28 18.90 -8.48
N ILE A 124 1.42 19.98 -7.71
CA ILE A 124 0.32 20.84 -7.26
C ILE A 124 0.23 22.09 -8.14
N SER A 125 -0.96 22.66 -8.27
CA SER A 125 -1.22 23.78 -9.18
C SER A 125 -1.44 25.11 -8.47
N GLY A 126 -1.06 25.20 -7.19
CA GLY A 126 -1.06 26.45 -6.41
C GLY A 126 -0.79 26.22 -4.95
N VAL A 127 -0.31 27.27 -4.30
CA VAL A 127 0.19 27.26 -2.94
C VAL A 127 -0.43 28.44 -2.18
N PRO A 128 -1.06 28.22 -1.00
CA PRO A 128 -1.45 29.26 -0.07
C PRO A 128 -0.21 30.04 0.42
N ILE A 129 -0.36 31.32 0.66
CA ILE A 129 0.69 32.17 1.19
C ILE A 129 0.27 32.68 2.56
N CYS A 130 1.14 32.43 3.55
CA CYS A 130 0.90 32.82 4.93
C CYS A 130 1.99 33.78 5.41
N ASP A 131 1.62 34.63 6.36
CA ASP A 131 2.58 35.49 7.09
C ASP A 131 3.38 34.66 8.13
N ALA A 132 4.22 35.36 8.89
CA ALA A 132 5.05 34.78 9.94
C ALA A 132 4.24 34.14 11.08
N ASP A 133 3.01 34.58 11.30
CA ASP A 133 2.09 34.06 12.31
C ASP A 133 1.23 32.89 11.80
N GLY A 134 1.39 32.51 10.52
CA GLY A 134 0.62 31.42 9.87
C GLY A 134 -0.77 31.84 9.37
N LYS A 135 -1.08 33.12 9.34
CA LYS A 135 -2.33 33.65 8.79
C LYS A 135 -2.26 33.66 7.26
N LEU A 136 -3.36 33.29 6.65
CA LEU A 136 -3.49 33.30 5.19
C LEU A 136 -3.53 34.75 4.68
N VAL A 137 -2.57 35.14 3.84
CA VAL A 137 -2.46 36.49 3.25
C VAL A 137 -2.61 36.49 1.73
N GLY A 138 -2.57 35.33 1.10
CA GLY A 138 -2.70 35.21 -0.35
C GLY A 138 -2.71 33.77 -0.84
N ILE A 139 -2.80 33.65 -2.16
CA ILE A 139 -2.63 32.39 -2.89
C ILE A 139 -1.90 32.66 -4.20
N ILE A 140 -0.96 31.76 -4.57
CA ILE A 140 -0.32 31.76 -5.88
C ILE A 140 -0.65 30.48 -6.61
N THR A 141 -0.93 30.57 -7.91
CA THR A 141 -1.37 29.42 -8.73
C THR A 141 -0.62 29.37 -10.06
N ASN A 142 -0.70 28.23 -10.77
CA ASN A 142 -0.13 28.11 -12.11
C ASN A 142 -0.67 29.17 -13.09
N ARG A 143 -1.86 29.72 -12.84
CA ARG A 143 -2.43 30.79 -13.68
C ARG A 143 -1.62 32.07 -13.51
N ASP A 144 -1.20 32.38 -12.30
CA ASP A 144 -0.39 33.57 -11.99
C ASP A 144 1.02 33.43 -12.60
N LEU A 145 1.61 32.21 -12.54
CA LEU A 145 2.94 31.92 -13.11
C LEU A 145 2.98 31.96 -14.63
N LYS A 146 1.88 31.58 -15.30
CA LYS A 146 1.83 31.39 -16.76
C LYS A 146 2.17 32.64 -17.57
N PHE A 147 1.95 33.83 -17.02
CA PHE A 147 2.13 35.11 -17.70
C PHE A 147 3.37 35.87 -17.21
N MET A 148 4.21 35.23 -16.40
CA MET A 148 5.40 35.88 -15.85
C MET A 148 6.59 35.79 -16.79
N SER A 149 7.34 36.88 -16.90
CA SER A 149 8.60 36.97 -17.64
C SER A 149 9.82 36.73 -16.76
N SER A 150 9.70 36.82 -15.44
CA SER A 150 10.77 36.56 -14.47
C SER A 150 10.20 35.84 -13.24
N PHE A 151 10.96 34.92 -12.69
CA PHE A 151 10.64 34.17 -11.46
C PHE A 151 11.45 34.66 -10.24
N ASP A 152 12.31 35.66 -10.43
CA ASP A 152 13.14 36.25 -9.36
C ASP A 152 12.47 37.46 -8.72
N VAL A 153 11.16 37.38 -8.49
CA VAL A 153 10.34 38.39 -7.82
C VAL A 153 9.71 37.80 -6.58
N PRO A 154 9.50 38.59 -5.50
CA PRO A 154 8.80 38.13 -4.32
C PRO A 154 7.36 37.71 -4.63
N ILE A 155 6.90 36.61 -4.04
CA ILE A 155 5.53 36.10 -4.21
C ILE A 155 4.49 37.17 -3.85
N GLY A 156 4.80 37.97 -2.81
CA GLY A 156 3.93 39.06 -2.34
C GLY A 156 3.55 40.09 -3.38
N GLU A 157 4.30 40.23 -4.47
CA GLU A 157 3.98 41.16 -5.58
C GLU A 157 3.02 40.59 -6.59
N VAL A 158 2.93 39.25 -6.66
CA VAL A 158 2.24 38.51 -7.75
C VAL A 158 1.03 37.74 -7.25
N MET A 159 1.03 37.32 -5.97
CA MET A 159 -0.04 36.53 -5.40
C MET A 159 -1.41 37.24 -5.45
N THR A 160 -2.50 36.48 -5.56
CA THR A 160 -3.83 37.00 -5.31
C THR A 160 -4.00 37.28 -3.81
N LYS A 161 -4.23 38.57 -3.45
CA LYS A 161 -4.39 39.06 -2.06
C LYS A 161 -5.82 39.49 -1.76
N GLU A 162 -6.48 40.11 -2.75
CA GLU A 162 -7.81 40.67 -2.62
C GLU A 162 -8.88 39.66 -2.90
N HIS A 163 -10.02 39.75 -2.20
CA HIS A 163 -11.18 38.86 -2.41
C HIS A 163 -10.84 37.36 -2.31
N LEU A 164 -9.97 37.00 -1.36
CA LEU A 164 -9.65 35.59 -1.11
C LEU A 164 -10.92 34.83 -0.71
N ILE A 165 -11.24 33.79 -1.50
CA ILE A 165 -12.34 32.88 -1.19
C ILE A 165 -11.80 31.84 -0.24
N THR A 166 -12.32 31.81 1.00
CA THR A 166 -11.96 30.89 2.07
C THR A 166 -13.19 30.20 2.62
N ALA A 167 -13.01 29.14 3.38
CA ALA A 167 -14.08 28.49 4.12
C ALA A 167 -13.65 28.17 5.55
N PRO A 168 -14.59 28.04 6.49
CA PRO A 168 -14.27 27.69 7.87
C PRO A 168 -13.89 26.21 7.98
N GLN A 169 -13.16 25.87 9.05
CA GLN A 169 -12.88 24.50 9.43
C GLN A 169 -14.17 23.71 9.66
N GLY A 170 -14.24 22.47 9.16
CA GLY A 170 -15.43 21.61 9.26
C GLY A 170 -16.42 21.74 8.10
N ILE A 171 -16.15 22.57 7.09
CA ILE A 171 -16.98 22.63 5.88
C ILE A 171 -17.08 21.25 5.22
N THR A 172 -18.25 20.86 4.76
CA THR A 172 -18.46 19.61 4.02
C THR A 172 -17.93 19.73 2.57
N LEU A 173 -17.58 18.60 1.96
CA LEU A 173 -17.11 18.59 0.57
C LEU A 173 -18.18 19.10 -0.44
N GLU A 174 -19.45 18.90 -0.16
CA GLU A 174 -20.53 19.40 -1.03
C GLU A 174 -20.68 20.93 -0.90
N GLU A 175 -20.59 21.49 0.29
CA GLU A 175 -20.57 22.94 0.51
C GLU A 175 -19.33 23.58 -0.12
N ALA A 176 -18.15 22.97 0.08
CA ALA A 176 -16.90 23.42 -0.53
C ALA A 176 -16.99 23.43 -2.06
N LYS A 177 -17.60 22.38 -2.65
CA LYS A 177 -17.85 22.30 -4.09
C LYS A 177 -18.77 23.42 -4.57
N ALA A 178 -19.88 23.66 -3.88
CA ALA A 178 -20.81 24.73 -4.21
C ALA A 178 -20.12 26.11 -4.18
N LEU A 179 -19.26 26.33 -3.19
CA LEU A 179 -18.48 27.56 -3.04
C LEU A 179 -17.45 27.73 -4.16
N LEU A 180 -16.66 26.69 -4.47
CA LEU A 180 -15.68 26.67 -5.57
C LEU A 180 -16.35 27.00 -6.91
N LEU A 181 -17.49 26.35 -7.23
CA LEU A 181 -18.22 26.57 -8.46
C LEU A 181 -18.81 27.96 -8.56
N ARG A 182 -19.46 28.47 -7.49
CA ARG A 182 -20.05 29.80 -7.45
C ARG A 182 -19.00 30.90 -7.60
N SER A 183 -17.86 30.73 -6.94
CA SER A 183 -16.77 31.71 -6.96
C SER A 183 -15.83 31.53 -8.16
N LYS A 184 -16.01 30.50 -8.98
CA LYS A 184 -15.17 30.14 -10.16
C LYS A 184 -13.68 30.02 -9.80
N VAL A 185 -13.37 29.50 -8.62
CA VAL A 185 -12.02 29.20 -8.18
C VAL A 185 -11.79 27.69 -8.10
N GLU A 186 -10.55 27.25 -8.27
CA GLU A 186 -10.18 25.83 -8.26
C GLU A 186 -9.68 25.37 -6.88
N LYS A 187 -9.37 26.31 -6.01
CA LYS A 187 -8.78 26.08 -4.68
C LYS A 187 -9.48 26.90 -3.63
N LEU A 188 -9.73 26.27 -2.50
CA LEU A 188 -10.45 26.83 -1.38
C LEU A 188 -9.59 26.63 -0.10
N PRO A 189 -8.83 27.62 0.32
CA PRO A 189 -8.16 27.57 1.62
C PRO A 189 -9.20 27.48 2.74
N ILE A 190 -8.91 26.60 3.70
CA ILE A 190 -9.69 26.45 4.94
C ILE A 190 -8.95 27.16 6.05
N VAL A 191 -9.65 28.00 6.79
CA VAL A 191 -9.08 28.82 7.84
C VAL A 191 -9.84 28.65 9.16
N ASP A 192 -9.15 28.90 10.27
CA ASP A 192 -9.76 29.00 11.59
C ASP A 192 -10.38 30.38 11.83
N GLU A 193 -10.91 30.62 13.04
CA GLU A 193 -11.51 31.87 13.45
C GLU A 193 -10.51 33.06 13.48
N ASN A 194 -9.20 32.78 13.57
CA ASN A 194 -8.12 33.76 13.55
C ASN A 194 -7.49 33.94 12.16
N PHE A 195 -8.08 33.31 11.15
CA PHE A 195 -7.61 33.30 9.75
C PHE A 195 -6.29 32.54 9.52
N HIS A 196 -5.90 31.62 10.44
CA HIS A 196 -4.78 30.72 10.20
C HIS A 196 -5.17 29.61 9.23
N LEU A 197 -4.25 29.28 8.34
CA LEU A 197 -4.45 28.23 7.36
C LEU A 197 -4.48 26.86 8.04
N THR A 198 -5.64 26.17 7.99
CA THR A 198 -5.83 24.83 8.56
C THR A 198 -5.97 23.76 7.51
N GLY A 199 -6.35 24.13 6.28
CA GLY A 199 -6.56 23.18 5.20
C GLY A 199 -6.65 23.81 3.83
N LEU A 200 -6.77 22.95 2.82
CA LEU A 200 -6.99 23.34 1.42
C LEU A 200 -7.89 22.31 0.74
N VAL A 201 -8.93 22.75 0.07
CA VAL A 201 -9.78 21.90 -0.80
C VAL A 201 -9.58 22.31 -2.25
N THR A 202 -9.45 21.34 -3.14
CA THR A 202 -9.40 21.62 -4.57
C THR A 202 -10.55 20.92 -5.32
N ILE A 203 -10.95 21.47 -6.46
CA ILE A 203 -12.01 20.87 -7.29
C ILE A 203 -11.60 19.47 -7.77
N LYS A 204 -10.30 19.26 -8.01
CA LYS A 204 -9.76 17.95 -8.40
C LYS A 204 -9.93 16.88 -7.32
N ASP A 205 -9.81 17.24 -6.05
CA ASP A 205 -9.98 16.30 -4.95
C ASP A 205 -11.43 15.87 -4.81
N ILE A 206 -12.37 16.80 -5.02
CA ILE A 206 -13.80 16.51 -5.04
C ILE A 206 -14.17 15.59 -6.23
N GLU A 207 -13.64 15.86 -7.42
CA GLU A 207 -13.83 15.01 -8.59
C GLU A 207 -13.28 13.61 -8.40
N LYS A 208 -12.10 13.48 -7.77
CA LYS A 208 -11.49 12.18 -7.43
C LYS A 208 -12.35 11.40 -6.42
N ALA A 209 -12.86 12.06 -5.39
CA ALA A 209 -13.74 11.43 -4.42
C ALA A 209 -15.00 10.82 -5.08
N LYS A 210 -15.58 11.51 -6.07
CA LYS A 210 -16.71 10.98 -6.86
C LYS A 210 -16.30 9.83 -7.79
N LYS A 211 -15.09 9.88 -8.33
CA LYS A 211 -14.59 8.87 -9.28
C LYS A 211 -14.24 7.56 -8.59
N TYR A 212 -13.81 7.62 -7.32
CA TYR A 212 -13.36 6.47 -6.54
C TYR A 212 -14.14 6.34 -5.22
N PRO A 213 -15.46 6.03 -5.29
CA PRO A 213 -16.33 5.96 -4.10
C PRO A 213 -15.92 4.85 -3.12
N ASN A 214 -15.26 3.79 -3.63
CA ASN A 214 -14.81 2.64 -2.84
C ASN A 214 -13.39 2.80 -2.30
N ALA A 215 -12.74 3.98 -2.46
CA ALA A 215 -11.36 4.15 -2.02
C ALA A 215 -11.17 3.81 -0.54
N ALA A 216 -10.09 3.09 -0.23
CA ALA A 216 -9.69 2.79 1.14
C ALA A 216 -9.01 4.03 1.76
N ARG A 217 -9.62 4.58 2.81
CA ARG A 217 -9.21 5.85 3.41
C ARG A 217 -9.08 5.76 4.91
N ASP A 218 -8.19 6.57 5.46
CA ASP A 218 -8.03 6.77 6.89
C ASP A 218 -9.10 7.75 7.46
N SER A 219 -9.06 7.98 8.77
CA SER A 219 -9.97 8.90 9.47
C SER A 219 -9.85 10.36 9.00
N GLN A 220 -8.76 10.73 8.34
CA GLN A 220 -8.54 12.05 7.74
C GLN A 220 -8.89 12.08 6.24
N ASN A 221 -9.58 11.05 5.75
CA ASN A 221 -9.99 10.89 4.36
C ASN A 221 -8.83 10.79 3.34
N ARG A 222 -7.61 10.41 3.79
CA ARG A 222 -6.44 10.17 2.94
C ARG A 222 -6.37 8.68 2.58
N LEU A 223 -5.75 8.38 1.44
CA LEU A 223 -5.58 7.00 0.99
C LEU A 223 -4.75 6.18 2.00
N LEU A 224 -5.17 4.94 2.24
CA LEU A 224 -4.42 3.99 3.07
C LEU A 224 -3.17 3.50 2.36
N VAL A 225 -2.10 3.33 3.13
CA VAL A 225 -0.82 2.79 2.66
C VAL A 225 -0.11 2.00 3.75
N ALA A 226 0.53 0.89 3.39
CA ALA A 226 1.43 0.17 4.27
C ALA A 226 2.88 0.32 3.82
N GLY A 227 3.82 0.21 4.78
CA GLY A 227 5.25 0.23 4.54
C GLY A 227 5.92 -1.04 5.04
N ALA A 228 6.74 -1.69 4.18
CA ALA A 228 7.49 -2.88 4.57
C ALA A 228 8.71 -2.53 5.41
N ILE A 229 8.95 -3.34 6.45
CA ILE A 229 10.17 -3.33 7.26
C ILE A 229 10.79 -4.73 7.29
N GLY A 230 12.09 -4.82 7.52
CA GLY A 230 12.81 -6.08 7.72
C GLY A 230 13.30 -6.22 9.15
N VAL A 231 14.23 -7.16 9.37
CA VAL A 231 14.87 -7.40 10.66
C VAL A 231 16.35 -7.01 10.67
N SER A 232 16.77 -6.23 9.68
CA SER A 232 18.11 -5.67 9.60
C SER A 232 18.35 -4.61 10.68
N HIS A 233 19.60 -4.18 10.82
CA HIS A 233 20.05 -3.18 11.79
C HIS A 233 19.30 -1.83 11.69
N ASP A 234 18.71 -1.51 10.51
CA ASP A 234 17.96 -0.29 10.23
C ASP A 234 16.45 -0.39 10.53
N MET A 235 15.97 -1.50 11.10
CA MET A 235 14.55 -1.77 11.33
C MET A 235 13.84 -0.64 12.09
N GLU A 236 14.41 -0.21 13.23
CA GLU A 236 13.77 0.82 14.07
C GLU A 236 13.81 2.20 13.41
N GLU A 237 14.94 2.57 12.77
CA GLU A 237 15.07 3.82 12.04
C GLU A 237 14.08 3.89 10.86
N ARG A 238 13.95 2.80 10.11
CA ARG A 238 13.00 2.68 9.01
C ARG A 238 11.56 2.78 9.49
N ALA A 239 11.22 2.07 10.56
CA ALA A 239 9.88 2.15 11.16
C ALA A 239 9.58 3.59 11.62
N ALA A 240 10.53 4.28 12.27
CA ALA A 240 10.37 5.66 12.71
C ALA A 240 10.09 6.61 11.52
N ALA A 241 10.87 6.51 10.45
CA ALA A 241 10.68 7.34 9.26
C ALA A 241 9.33 7.09 8.56
N LEU A 242 8.87 5.83 8.52
CA LEU A 242 7.55 5.49 7.97
C LEU A 242 6.41 6.03 8.84
N VAL A 243 6.54 5.96 10.16
CA VAL A 243 5.55 6.52 11.10
C VAL A 243 5.52 8.04 11.01
N GLU A 244 6.67 8.71 10.89
CA GLU A 244 6.75 10.15 10.64
C GLU A 244 6.07 10.55 9.32
N ALA A 245 6.21 9.72 8.28
CA ALA A 245 5.49 9.87 7.00
C ALA A 245 4.01 9.48 7.09
N GLN A 246 3.50 9.16 8.30
CA GLN A 246 2.10 8.82 8.59
C GLN A 246 1.60 7.56 7.86
N VAL A 247 2.44 6.52 7.82
CA VAL A 247 2.01 5.19 7.35
C VAL A 247 0.87 4.65 8.21
N ASP A 248 -0.10 4.00 7.60
CA ASP A 248 -1.24 3.43 8.33
C ASP A 248 -0.92 2.06 8.94
N ILE A 249 -0.07 1.28 8.29
CA ILE A 249 0.26 -0.09 8.68
C ILE A 249 1.75 -0.34 8.43
N LEU A 250 2.43 -0.95 9.39
CA LEU A 250 3.75 -1.53 9.17
C LEU A 250 3.63 -3.00 8.76
N ALA A 251 4.46 -3.46 7.82
CA ALA A 251 4.49 -4.84 7.38
C ALA A 251 5.89 -5.43 7.58
N LEU A 252 6.06 -6.25 8.60
CA LEU A 252 7.30 -6.98 8.83
C LEU A 252 7.34 -8.20 7.92
N ASP A 253 8.27 -8.16 6.95
CA ASP A 253 8.32 -9.10 5.84
C ASP A 253 9.59 -9.96 5.88
N SER A 254 9.41 -11.28 6.08
CA SER A 254 10.48 -12.26 6.20
C SER A 254 10.16 -13.53 5.40
N ALA A 255 11.19 -14.24 4.94
CA ALA A 255 11.04 -15.54 4.31
C ALA A 255 10.61 -16.64 5.30
N HIS A 256 10.87 -16.46 6.61
CA HIS A 256 10.47 -17.38 7.65
C HIS A 256 10.06 -16.65 8.92
N GLY A 257 8.77 -16.35 9.06
CA GLY A 257 8.20 -15.60 10.18
C GLY A 257 8.24 -16.35 11.53
N HIS A 258 8.26 -17.68 11.51
CA HIS A 258 8.35 -18.51 12.73
C HIS A 258 9.79 -18.71 13.18
N SER A 259 10.55 -17.61 13.27
CA SER A 259 11.91 -17.62 13.83
C SER A 259 12.00 -16.68 15.01
N GLU A 260 12.86 -17.00 15.98
CA GLU A 260 13.00 -16.26 17.23
C GLU A 260 13.31 -14.77 17.01
N ASN A 261 14.15 -14.47 16.03
CA ASN A 261 14.50 -13.08 15.69
C ASN A 261 13.29 -12.29 15.17
N ILE A 262 12.43 -12.93 14.37
CA ILE A 262 11.20 -12.31 13.87
C ILE A 262 10.20 -12.09 15.00
N LEU A 263 10.00 -13.06 15.88
CA LEU A 263 9.09 -12.92 17.02
C LEU A 263 9.54 -11.78 17.95
N LYS A 264 10.83 -11.66 18.22
CA LYS A 264 11.40 -10.52 18.98
C LYS A 264 11.21 -9.20 18.25
N ALA A 265 11.41 -9.16 16.93
CA ALA A 265 11.21 -7.96 16.13
C ALA A 265 9.76 -7.51 16.15
N VAL A 266 8.78 -8.43 16.03
CA VAL A 266 7.35 -8.13 16.16
C VAL A 266 7.06 -7.49 17.51
N SER A 267 7.48 -8.13 18.62
CA SER A 267 7.26 -7.60 19.96
C SER A 267 7.95 -6.24 20.17
N ARG A 268 9.13 -6.05 19.59
CA ARG A 268 9.87 -4.78 19.67
C ARG A 268 9.15 -3.65 18.93
N ILE A 269 8.70 -3.87 17.69
CA ILE A 269 7.96 -2.86 16.92
C ILE A 269 6.63 -2.51 17.59
N LYS A 270 5.90 -3.50 18.10
CA LYS A 270 4.65 -3.25 18.84
C LYS A 270 4.87 -2.49 20.14
N SER A 271 6.00 -2.69 20.81
CA SER A 271 6.33 -1.90 22.02
C SER A 271 6.65 -0.44 21.70
N LEU A 272 7.28 -0.16 20.54
CA LEU A 272 7.64 1.18 20.11
C LEU A 272 6.42 1.94 19.54
N TYR A 273 5.57 1.23 18.79
CA TYR A 273 4.42 1.81 18.07
C TYR A 273 3.13 1.02 18.34
N PRO A 274 2.62 1.02 19.59
CA PRO A 274 1.45 0.20 19.97
C PRO A 274 0.19 0.54 19.18
N HIS A 275 0.07 1.78 18.70
CA HIS A 275 -1.09 2.27 17.95
C HIS A 275 -1.02 2.01 16.45
N ILE A 276 0.15 1.63 15.92
CA ILE A 276 0.28 1.30 14.50
C ILE A 276 0.05 -0.20 14.32
N PRO A 277 -0.96 -0.62 13.51
CA PRO A 277 -1.15 -2.02 13.20
C PRO A 277 0.06 -2.63 12.50
N LEU A 278 0.39 -3.87 12.87
CA LEU A 278 1.54 -4.60 12.36
C LEU A 278 1.10 -5.89 11.66
N ILE A 279 1.33 -5.97 10.35
CA ILE A 279 1.28 -7.22 9.59
C ILE A 279 2.63 -7.93 9.78
N ALA A 280 2.62 -9.21 10.13
CA ALA A 280 3.84 -10.00 10.26
C ALA A 280 3.76 -11.31 9.46
N GLY A 281 4.87 -11.73 8.87
CA GLY A 281 4.98 -12.97 8.09
C GLY A 281 6.35 -13.11 7.39
N ASN A 282 6.52 -14.20 6.59
CA ASN A 282 5.51 -15.19 6.24
C ASN A 282 5.60 -16.44 7.12
N VAL A 283 4.46 -17.04 7.34
CA VAL A 283 4.32 -18.36 7.96
C VAL A 283 3.49 -19.28 7.06
N ALA A 284 3.46 -20.59 7.35
CA ALA A 284 2.67 -21.55 6.59
C ALA A 284 2.03 -22.62 7.48
N THR A 285 2.07 -22.45 8.81
CA THR A 285 1.56 -23.45 9.78
C THR A 285 0.76 -22.79 10.88
N ALA A 286 -0.14 -23.53 11.49
CA ALA A 286 -0.91 -23.12 12.67
C ALA A 286 0.01 -22.63 13.81
N ALA A 287 1.09 -23.36 14.11
CA ALA A 287 2.04 -23.01 15.18
C ALA A 287 2.76 -21.67 14.91
N GLY A 288 3.22 -21.45 13.64
CA GLY A 288 3.84 -20.19 13.25
C GLY A 288 2.87 -19.01 13.32
N THR A 289 1.61 -19.23 12.92
CA THR A 289 0.55 -18.24 13.03
C THR A 289 0.31 -17.84 14.49
N GLU A 290 0.15 -18.81 15.37
CA GLU A 290 -0.06 -18.56 16.80
C GLU A 290 1.12 -17.83 17.44
N ALA A 291 2.37 -18.21 17.07
CA ALA A 291 3.57 -17.57 17.58
C ALA A 291 3.64 -16.07 17.21
N LEU A 292 3.33 -15.71 15.96
CA LEU A 292 3.28 -14.30 15.54
C LEU A 292 2.18 -13.51 16.25
N ILE A 293 0.99 -14.10 16.43
CA ILE A 293 -0.12 -13.49 17.19
C ILE A 293 0.31 -13.22 18.64
N LYS A 294 0.89 -14.20 19.31
CA LYS A 294 1.40 -14.06 20.70
C LYS A 294 2.54 -13.04 20.81
N ALA A 295 3.32 -12.85 19.76
CA ALA A 295 4.34 -11.81 19.70
C ALA A 295 3.75 -10.39 19.49
N GLY A 296 2.46 -10.26 19.14
CA GLY A 296 1.76 -8.99 19.01
C GLY A 296 1.41 -8.57 17.57
N ALA A 297 1.42 -9.48 16.61
CA ALA A 297 0.98 -9.19 15.25
C ALA A 297 -0.54 -8.93 15.21
N ASP A 298 -0.96 -7.86 14.55
CA ASP A 298 -2.38 -7.51 14.35
C ASP A 298 -2.96 -8.17 13.08
N CYS A 299 -2.10 -8.73 12.22
CA CYS A 299 -2.48 -9.50 11.05
C CYS A 299 -1.32 -10.44 10.68
N VAL A 300 -1.63 -11.67 10.26
CA VAL A 300 -0.61 -12.65 9.88
C VAL A 300 -0.62 -12.92 8.38
N LYS A 301 0.56 -12.83 7.76
CA LYS A 301 0.74 -13.09 6.33
C LYS A 301 1.22 -14.53 6.11
N VAL A 302 0.45 -15.28 5.30
CA VAL A 302 0.56 -16.74 5.13
C VAL A 302 0.99 -17.09 3.71
N GLY A 303 2.09 -17.83 3.59
CA GLY A 303 2.61 -18.32 2.31
C GLY A 303 4.12 -18.48 2.29
N ILE A 304 4.61 -19.71 2.22
CA ILE A 304 6.01 -20.05 2.07
C ILE A 304 6.21 -20.77 0.74
N GLY A 305 6.86 -20.07 -0.20
CA GLY A 305 7.23 -20.61 -1.51
C GLY A 305 6.13 -20.75 -2.58
N PRO A 306 4.88 -20.22 -2.44
CA PRO A 306 3.86 -20.40 -3.48
C PRO A 306 3.99 -19.43 -4.65
N GLY A 307 4.79 -18.36 -4.53
CA GLY A 307 4.92 -17.33 -5.56
C GLY A 307 5.50 -17.86 -6.87
N SER A 308 5.05 -17.33 -8.03
CA SER A 308 5.44 -17.80 -9.38
C SER A 308 6.93 -17.67 -9.68
N ILE A 309 7.60 -16.72 -9.02
CA ILE A 309 9.05 -16.44 -9.15
C ILE A 309 9.85 -16.87 -7.91
N CYS A 310 9.19 -17.51 -6.94
CA CYS A 310 9.85 -18.05 -5.75
C CYS A 310 10.36 -19.47 -6.03
N THR A 311 11.64 -19.71 -5.71
CA THR A 311 12.28 -21.02 -5.86
C THR A 311 12.60 -21.66 -4.52
N THR A 312 12.14 -21.13 -3.40
CA THR A 312 12.36 -21.69 -2.05
C THR A 312 11.98 -23.16 -1.97
N ARG A 313 10.84 -23.54 -2.56
CA ARG A 313 10.39 -24.96 -2.59
C ARG A 313 11.35 -25.87 -3.36
N VAL A 314 11.99 -25.34 -4.40
CA VAL A 314 12.92 -26.11 -5.26
C VAL A 314 14.34 -26.11 -4.68
N VAL A 315 14.80 -24.97 -4.18
CA VAL A 315 16.17 -24.78 -3.69
C VAL A 315 16.34 -25.25 -2.24
N ALA A 316 15.41 -24.86 -1.36
CA ALA A 316 15.47 -25.20 0.06
C ALA A 316 14.60 -26.41 0.42
N GLY A 317 13.69 -26.86 -0.44
CA GLY A 317 12.75 -27.97 -0.19
C GLY A 317 11.69 -27.61 0.88
N VAL A 318 11.46 -26.33 1.16
CA VAL A 318 10.57 -25.85 2.23
C VAL A 318 9.34 -25.19 1.66
N GLY A 319 8.18 -25.51 2.22
CA GLY A 319 6.89 -24.92 1.84
C GLY A 319 5.72 -25.79 2.28
N VAL A 320 4.52 -25.20 2.23
CA VAL A 320 3.25 -25.89 2.46
C VAL A 320 2.32 -25.53 1.31
N PRO A 321 1.52 -26.47 0.76
CA PRO A 321 0.48 -26.19 -0.22
C PRO A 321 -0.47 -25.10 0.27
N GLN A 322 -0.77 -24.10 -0.58
CA GLN A 322 -1.25 -22.80 -0.11
C GLN A 322 -2.66 -22.84 0.51
N VAL A 323 -3.57 -23.66 -0.01
CA VAL A 323 -4.92 -23.78 0.56
C VAL A 323 -4.86 -24.34 1.98
N THR A 324 -4.07 -25.41 2.17
CA THR A 324 -3.86 -26.01 3.49
C THR A 324 -3.21 -25.00 4.46
N ALA A 325 -2.17 -24.28 4.02
CA ALA A 325 -1.51 -23.28 4.85
C ALA A 325 -2.48 -22.19 5.31
N VAL A 326 -3.30 -21.67 4.39
CA VAL A 326 -4.30 -20.62 4.67
C VAL A 326 -5.36 -21.15 5.63
N TYR A 327 -5.89 -22.34 5.37
CA TYR A 327 -6.95 -22.94 6.21
C TYR A 327 -6.48 -23.19 7.65
N GLU A 328 -5.32 -23.80 7.83
CA GLU A 328 -4.75 -24.06 9.16
C GLU A 328 -4.45 -22.76 9.92
N ALA A 329 -3.89 -21.77 9.22
CA ALA A 329 -3.64 -20.46 9.81
C ALA A 329 -4.94 -19.76 10.21
N ALA A 330 -5.98 -19.82 9.36
CA ALA A 330 -7.28 -19.22 9.64
C ALA A 330 -7.96 -19.85 10.86
N CYS A 331 -7.91 -21.18 11.00
CA CYS A 331 -8.45 -21.90 12.15
C CYS A 331 -7.84 -21.46 13.49
N ILE A 332 -6.55 -21.14 13.50
CA ILE A 332 -5.87 -20.62 14.69
C ILE A 332 -6.16 -19.14 14.90
N ALA A 333 -6.01 -18.34 13.85
CA ALA A 333 -6.18 -16.89 13.91
C ALA A 333 -7.61 -16.49 14.37
N ALA A 334 -8.62 -17.25 13.97
CA ALA A 334 -10.01 -17.07 14.41
C ALA A 334 -10.19 -17.16 15.94
N LYS A 335 -9.38 -17.97 16.64
CA LYS A 335 -9.45 -18.09 18.12
C LYS A 335 -9.00 -16.81 18.83
N TYR A 336 -8.20 -15.99 18.15
CA TYR A 336 -7.65 -14.73 18.65
C TYR A 336 -8.32 -13.51 18.02
N ASP A 337 -9.29 -13.73 17.14
CA ASP A 337 -9.89 -12.67 16.30
C ASP A 337 -8.86 -11.85 15.50
N ILE A 338 -7.83 -12.51 14.98
CA ILE A 338 -6.78 -11.89 14.18
C ILE A 338 -7.00 -12.23 12.70
N PRO A 339 -7.05 -11.23 11.77
CA PRO A 339 -7.15 -11.48 10.34
C PRO A 339 -5.87 -12.08 9.75
N ILE A 340 -6.01 -12.77 8.61
CA ILE A 340 -4.88 -13.31 7.86
C ILE A 340 -4.90 -12.87 6.39
N ILE A 341 -3.71 -12.82 5.80
CA ILE A 341 -3.48 -12.52 4.38
C ILE A 341 -2.97 -13.79 3.70
N ALA A 342 -3.63 -14.24 2.64
CA ALA A 342 -3.09 -15.28 1.76
C ALA A 342 -2.11 -14.65 0.76
N ASP A 343 -0.81 -14.96 0.88
CA ASP A 343 0.25 -14.37 0.08
C ASP A 343 0.89 -15.40 -0.86
N GLY A 344 0.73 -15.16 -2.16
CA GLY A 344 1.33 -15.96 -3.24
C GLY A 344 0.49 -17.13 -3.73
N GLY A 345 0.85 -17.63 -4.90
CA GLY A 345 0.17 -18.76 -5.57
C GLY A 345 -1.07 -18.36 -6.37
N ILE A 346 -1.53 -17.12 -6.30
CA ILE A 346 -2.70 -16.60 -7.01
C ILE A 346 -2.33 -16.35 -8.47
N LYS A 347 -2.94 -17.09 -9.38
CA LYS A 347 -2.74 -16.98 -10.84
C LYS A 347 -3.98 -16.40 -11.53
N TYR A 348 -5.15 -16.67 -11.00
CA TYR A 348 -6.45 -16.32 -11.56
C TYR A 348 -7.38 -15.72 -10.48
N SER A 349 -8.42 -15.03 -10.92
CA SER A 349 -9.46 -14.48 -10.00
C SER A 349 -10.12 -15.58 -9.17
N GLY A 350 -10.35 -16.75 -9.75
CA GLY A 350 -10.88 -17.90 -9.01
C GLY A 350 -10.03 -18.34 -7.82
N ASP A 351 -8.70 -18.14 -7.87
CA ASP A 351 -7.82 -18.47 -6.75
C ASP A 351 -8.01 -17.49 -5.57
N ILE A 352 -8.40 -16.25 -5.86
CA ILE A 352 -8.77 -15.27 -4.83
C ILE A 352 -9.97 -15.77 -4.04
N VAL A 353 -11.02 -16.26 -4.75
CA VAL A 353 -12.22 -16.82 -4.12
C VAL A 353 -11.86 -18.03 -3.26
N LYS A 354 -11.03 -18.94 -3.77
CA LYS A 354 -10.57 -20.13 -3.03
C LYS A 354 -9.78 -19.76 -1.77
N ALA A 355 -8.92 -18.73 -1.85
CA ALA A 355 -8.16 -18.25 -0.70
C ALA A 355 -9.08 -17.63 0.39
N LEU A 356 -10.06 -16.82 -0.02
CA LEU A 356 -11.05 -16.25 0.91
C LEU A 356 -11.93 -17.35 1.52
N ALA A 357 -12.37 -18.32 0.73
CA ALA A 357 -13.14 -19.48 1.21
C ALA A 357 -12.35 -20.36 2.17
N ALA A 358 -11.01 -20.47 1.99
CA ALA A 358 -10.12 -21.14 2.92
C ALA A 358 -9.93 -20.38 4.25
N GLY A 359 -10.48 -19.17 4.37
CA GLY A 359 -10.50 -18.37 5.60
C GLY A 359 -9.58 -17.15 5.61
N ALA A 360 -8.95 -16.80 4.48
CA ALA A 360 -8.21 -15.55 4.39
C ALA A 360 -9.16 -14.34 4.42
N ASN A 361 -8.78 -13.28 5.12
CA ASN A 361 -9.51 -12.01 5.09
C ASN A 361 -9.17 -11.20 3.85
N THR A 362 -7.91 -11.28 3.41
CA THR A 362 -7.39 -10.58 2.23
C THR A 362 -6.38 -11.45 1.49
N VAL A 363 -6.10 -11.09 0.23
CA VAL A 363 -5.09 -11.76 -0.59
C VAL A 363 -4.03 -10.77 -1.04
N MET A 364 -2.75 -11.21 -1.05
CA MET A 364 -1.65 -10.41 -1.55
C MET A 364 -1.24 -10.87 -2.95
N LEU A 365 -1.17 -9.92 -3.88
CA LEU A 365 -0.93 -10.14 -5.30
C LEU A 365 0.44 -9.59 -5.72
N GLY A 366 1.26 -10.43 -6.34
CA GLY A 366 2.53 -10.06 -6.96
C GLY A 366 2.44 -10.08 -8.48
N SER A 367 2.47 -11.28 -9.08
CA SER A 367 2.56 -11.48 -10.53
C SER A 367 1.41 -10.86 -11.31
N LEU A 368 0.18 -10.92 -10.80
CA LEU A 368 -0.99 -10.32 -11.45
C LEU A 368 -0.89 -8.80 -11.57
N LEU A 369 -0.18 -8.14 -10.67
CA LEU A 369 -0.01 -6.68 -10.65
C LEU A 369 1.32 -6.21 -11.25
N ALA A 370 2.34 -7.08 -11.33
CA ALA A 370 3.68 -6.70 -11.80
C ALA A 370 3.68 -6.19 -13.25
N GLY A 371 2.76 -6.65 -14.10
CA GLY A 371 2.60 -6.18 -15.47
C GLY A 371 1.89 -4.85 -15.63
N CYS A 372 1.20 -4.33 -14.60
CA CYS A 372 0.41 -3.11 -14.69
C CYS A 372 1.27 -1.86 -14.94
N GLU A 373 0.67 -0.84 -15.55
CA GLU A 373 1.32 0.45 -15.79
C GLU A 373 1.86 1.10 -14.51
N GLU A 374 1.15 0.92 -13.40
CA GLU A 374 1.46 1.50 -12.11
C GLU A 374 2.62 0.81 -11.38
N ALA A 375 2.96 -0.43 -11.77
CA ALA A 375 4.11 -1.15 -11.19
C ALA A 375 5.44 -0.50 -11.59
N PRO A 376 6.47 -0.48 -10.70
CA PRO A 376 7.75 0.18 -10.95
C PRO A 376 8.67 -0.58 -11.92
N GLY A 377 8.39 -1.84 -12.24
CA GLY A 377 9.21 -2.65 -13.14
C GLY A 377 9.43 -1.99 -14.50
N GLU A 378 10.64 -2.12 -15.04
CA GLU A 378 11.00 -1.56 -16.34
C GLU A 378 10.20 -2.21 -17.48
N SER A 379 9.78 -1.38 -18.44
CA SER A 379 9.08 -1.85 -19.63
C SER A 379 10.08 -2.19 -20.73
N GLU A 380 9.93 -3.34 -21.35
CA GLU A 380 10.78 -3.81 -22.45
C GLU A 380 9.92 -4.40 -23.59
N ILE A 381 10.42 -4.29 -24.81
CA ILE A 381 9.80 -4.93 -25.99
C ILE A 381 10.58 -6.19 -26.30
N TYR A 382 9.88 -7.33 -26.28
CA TYR A 382 10.43 -8.62 -26.62
C TYR A 382 9.53 -9.34 -27.63
N GLN A 383 10.09 -9.77 -28.75
CA GLN A 383 9.36 -10.43 -29.85
C GLN A 383 8.09 -9.65 -30.30
N GLY A 384 8.20 -8.31 -30.38
CA GLY A 384 7.10 -7.42 -30.80
C GLY A 384 5.99 -7.24 -29.78
N ARG A 385 6.14 -7.72 -28.55
CA ARG A 385 5.19 -7.54 -27.45
C ARG A 385 5.85 -6.79 -26.31
N GLN A 386 5.04 -6.01 -25.59
CA GLN A 386 5.51 -5.28 -24.42
C GLN A 386 5.42 -6.15 -23.16
N PHE A 387 6.48 -6.13 -22.39
CA PHE A 387 6.60 -6.82 -21.09
C PHE A 387 7.10 -5.85 -20.03
N LYS A 388 6.93 -6.23 -18.78
CA LYS A 388 7.60 -5.62 -17.63
C LYS A 388 8.52 -6.61 -16.95
N SER A 389 9.62 -6.11 -16.41
CA SER A 389 10.51 -6.88 -15.55
C SER A 389 9.77 -7.26 -14.26
N TYR A 390 9.92 -8.50 -13.84
CA TYR A 390 9.37 -9.02 -12.60
C TYR A 390 10.38 -9.93 -11.92
N ARG A 391 10.70 -9.68 -10.66
CA ARG A 391 11.69 -10.47 -9.94
C ARG A 391 11.27 -10.82 -8.52
N GLY A 392 11.68 -12.03 -8.08
CA GLY A 392 11.52 -12.46 -6.71
C GLY A 392 12.43 -11.71 -5.76
N MET A 393 11.97 -11.45 -4.55
CA MET A 393 12.79 -10.80 -3.51
C MET A 393 14.02 -11.64 -3.12
N GLY A 394 14.00 -12.96 -3.40
CA GLY A 394 15.15 -13.87 -3.26
C GLY A 394 16.03 -13.99 -4.51
N SER A 395 15.81 -13.19 -5.56
CA SER A 395 16.71 -13.13 -6.72
C SER A 395 18.03 -12.44 -6.36
N ILE A 396 19.08 -12.72 -7.12
CA ILE A 396 20.40 -12.13 -6.86
C ILE A 396 20.33 -10.60 -6.91
N ALA A 397 19.68 -10.03 -7.93
CA ALA A 397 19.58 -8.58 -8.06
C ALA A 397 18.75 -7.94 -6.94
N ALA A 398 17.65 -8.56 -6.50
CA ALA A 398 16.87 -8.05 -5.37
C ALA A 398 17.67 -8.11 -4.06
N MET A 399 18.42 -9.19 -3.82
CA MET A 399 19.28 -9.31 -2.64
C MET A 399 20.43 -8.31 -2.65
N GLN A 400 21.02 -8.01 -3.80
CA GLN A 400 22.06 -6.99 -3.92
C GLN A 400 21.54 -5.57 -3.62
N ASN A 401 20.25 -5.33 -3.87
CA ASN A 401 19.58 -4.05 -3.66
C ASN A 401 18.94 -3.89 -2.27
N GLY A 402 19.06 -4.88 -1.35
CA GLY A 402 18.63 -4.70 0.04
C GLY A 402 17.73 -5.79 0.64
N SER A 403 17.39 -6.87 -0.10
CA SER A 403 16.53 -7.94 0.44
C SER A 403 17.27 -9.13 1.08
N LYS A 404 18.57 -8.98 1.37
CA LYS A 404 19.40 -10.04 1.99
C LYS A 404 18.92 -10.47 3.37
N ASP A 405 18.47 -9.52 4.18
CA ASP A 405 17.94 -9.73 5.53
C ASP A 405 16.67 -10.60 5.53
N ARG A 406 15.81 -10.45 4.51
CA ARG A 406 14.61 -11.28 4.32
C ARG A 406 14.96 -12.78 4.29
N TYR A 407 16.12 -13.13 3.74
CA TYR A 407 16.62 -14.49 3.55
C TYR A 407 17.77 -14.85 4.52
N PHE A 408 18.01 -14.03 5.56
CA PHE A 408 19.06 -14.24 6.56
C PHE A 408 20.48 -14.35 5.96
N GLN A 409 20.77 -13.64 4.87
CA GLN A 409 22.01 -13.72 4.12
C GLN A 409 22.87 -12.43 4.18
N GLU A 410 22.64 -11.54 5.13
CA GLU A 410 23.37 -10.26 5.24
C GLU A 410 24.89 -10.43 5.37
N GLY A 411 25.36 -11.43 6.11
CA GLY A 411 26.79 -11.72 6.32
C GLY A 411 27.45 -12.61 5.28
N ASN A 412 26.68 -13.11 4.29
CA ASN A 412 27.20 -14.10 3.34
C ASN A 412 28.00 -13.48 2.21
N LYS A 413 29.26 -13.99 1.99
CA LYS A 413 30.07 -13.62 0.83
C LYS A 413 29.49 -14.12 -0.49
N LYS A 414 28.81 -15.26 -0.48
CA LYS A 414 28.12 -15.86 -1.65
C LYS A 414 26.63 -15.98 -1.33
N LEU A 415 25.82 -15.34 -2.16
CA LEU A 415 24.38 -15.40 -2.05
C LEU A 415 23.83 -16.68 -2.67
N VAL A 416 22.86 -17.30 -2.00
CA VAL A 416 22.06 -18.43 -2.53
C VAL A 416 20.71 -17.90 -2.95
N PRO A 417 20.39 -17.86 -4.26
CA PRO A 417 19.11 -17.32 -4.72
C PRO A 417 17.96 -18.27 -4.41
N GLU A 418 16.88 -17.72 -3.86
CA GLU A 418 15.59 -18.39 -3.65
C GLU A 418 14.48 -17.72 -4.48
N GLY A 419 14.83 -17.10 -5.57
CA GLY A 419 13.93 -16.46 -6.53
C GLY A 419 14.60 -16.23 -7.86
N VAL A 420 13.78 -16.11 -8.89
CA VAL A 420 14.21 -15.85 -10.26
C VAL A 420 13.79 -14.46 -10.71
N GLU A 421 14.42 -14.01 -11.79
CA GLU A 421 14.05 -12.81 -12.54
C GLU A 421 13.40 -13.23 -13.85
N GLY A 422 12.35 -12.55 -14.25
CA GLY A 422 11.61 -12.87 -15.46
C GLY A 422 10.84 -11.67 -16.00
N ARG A 423 9.94 -11.96 -16.91
CA ARG A 423 9.08 -10.98 -17.58
C ARG A 423 7.64 -11.35 -17.41
N VAL A 424 6.80 -10.35 -17.26
CA VAL A 424 5.35 -10.49 -17.27
C VAL A 424 4.77 -9.68 -18.43
N PRO A 425 3.71 -10.15 -19.10
CA PRO A 425 3.05 -9.35 -20.12
C PRO A 425 2.58 -8.01 -19.55
N TYR A 426 2.63 -6.97 -20.35
CA TYR A 426 2.15 -5.64 -20.00
C TYR A 426 0.67 -5.49 -20.37
N PRO A 427 -0.28 -5.58 -19.41
CA PRO A 427 -1.72 -5.54 -19.70
C PRO A 427 -2.32 -4.13 -19.73
N VAL A 428 -1.51 -3.08 -19.78
CA VAL A 428 -1.88 -1.65 -19.93
C VAL A 428 -2.19 -0.94 -18.60
N SER A 429 -3.13 -1.39 -17.77
CA SER A 429 -3.45 -0.70 -16.49
C SER A 429 -4.18 -1.63 -15.54
N TYR A 430 -4.01 -1.43 -14.24
CA TYR A 430 -4.76 -2.12 -13.19
C TYR A 430 -6.29 -2.02 -13.39
N LYS A 431 -6.79 -0.90 -13.90
CA LYS A 431 -8.21 -0.73 -14.23
C LYS A 431 -8.71 -1.73 -15.26
N HIS A 432 -7.84 -2.16 -16.19
CA HIS A 432 -8.18 -3.19 -17.18
C HIS A 432 -8.28 -4.58 -16.54
N LEU A 433 -7.41 -4.90 -15.58
CA LEU A 433 -7.52 -6.15 -14.81
C LEU A 433 -8.86 -6.20 -14.06
N ARG A 434 -9.27 -5.08 -13.45
CA ARG A 434 -10.56 -4.98 -12.78
C ARG A 434 -11.77 -5.11 -13.73
N ALA A 435 -11.68 -4.60 -14.95
CA ALA A 435 -12.76 -4.68 -15.93
C ALA A 435 -13.00 -6.11 -16.44
N HIS A 436 -11.95 -6.94 -16.46
CA HIS A 436 -12.02 -8.35 -16.83
C HIS A 436 -12.27 -9.30 -15.65
N GLU A 437 -11.93 -8.84 -14.44
CA GLU A 437 -12.08 -9.58 -13.19
C GLU A 437 -13.03 -8.79 -12.27
N THR A 438 -14.27 -8.63 -12.71
CA THR A 438 -15.27 -7.93 -11.91
C THR A 438 -15.47 -8.67 -10.59
N LEU A 439 -15.71 -7.90 -9.51
CA LEU A 439 -16.19 -8.42 -8.22
C LEU A 439 -17.35 -9.41 -8.37
N ALA A 440 -18.10 -9.33 -9.47
CA ALA A 440 -19.12 -10.29 -9.87
C ALA A 440 -18.59 -11.72 -10.05
N ASN A 441 -17.31 -11.91 -10.40
CA ASN A 441 -16.69 -13.24 -10.49
C ASN A 441 -16.24 -13.77 -9.12
N LEU A 442 -16.29 -12.95 -8.06
CA LEU A 442 -15.98 -13.36 -6.69
C LEU A 442 -17.16 -14.01 -5.97
N VAL A 443 -18.29 -14.16 -6.68
CA VAL A 443 -19.55 -14.63 -6.09
C VAL A 443 -20.22 -15.66 -7.00
N CYS A 444 -19.73 -16.85 -6.94
CA CYS A 444 -20.44 -18.06 -7.34
C CYS A 444 -20.44 -19.06 -6.20
#